data_eae118a4475df7e5287e5529cbac3b85
#
_entry.id   eae118a4475df7e5287e5529cbac3b85
#
_cell.length_a   1.000
_cell.length_b   1.000
_cell.length_c   1.000
_cell.angle_alpha   90.00
_cell.angle_beta   90.00
_cell.angle_gamma   90.00
#
_symmetry.space_group_name_H-M   'P 1'
#
loop_
_entity.id
_entity.type
_entity.pdbx_description
1 polymer ?
#
loop_
_entity_poly.entity_id
_entity_poly.type
_entity_poly.pdbx_seq_one_letter_code
_entity_poly.pdbx_strand_id
1 'polypeptide(L)'
;TFWLGDHLPQYTEQLVQAIIACLLISAMAGAFWMSALAIGTSTVKQYNIIVALIDLCTVPLAYYLFTLGYNPVFAFVGKFSTMVISQIYRLYFINKKIKFNHKEFVSYLVNVGVVFGLLLGIIYISDTTRSYSLLEFIGQSIILEMVLICVILIFGLNTAEKNFLFSYLKKRVKK
;
A
#
# COMPACT_ATOMS: atom_id res chain seq x y z
N THR A 1 20.93 0.76 11.79
CA THR A 1 22.13 1.32 12.46
C THR A 1 22.97 2.23 11.56
N PHE A 2 22.96 2.02 10.21
CA PHE A 2 23.80 2.79 9.28
C PHE A 2 23.52 4.32 9.29
N TRP A 3 22.25 4.74 9.44
CA TRP A 3 21.84 6.15 9.46
C TRP A 3 21.76 6.77 10.86
N LEU A 4 21.45 5.98 11.87
CA LEU A 4 21.13 6.44 13.22
C LEU A 4 22.16 5.96 14.27
N GLY A 5 23.17 5.20 13.86
CA GLY A 5 24.15 4.60 14.77
C GLY A 5 23.52 3.58 15.71
N ASP A 6 24.14 3.39 16.88
CA ASP A 6 23.70 2.42 17.87
C ASP A 6 22.56 2.92 18.77
N HIS A 7 22.10 4.16 18.59
CA HIS A 7 21.06 4.80 19.39
C HIS A 7 19.76 4.94 18.59
N LEU A 8 19.11 3.82 18.26
CA LEU A 8 17.76 3.86 17.68
C LEU A 8 16.76 4.33 18.75
N PRO A 9 15.91 5.33 18.43
CA PRO A 9 14.82 5.72 19.33
C PRO A 9 13.92 4.54 19.63
N GLN A 10 13.38 4.52 20.85
CA GLN A 10 12.40 3.50 21.25
C GLN A 10 11.24 3.47 20.25
N TYR A 11 10.78 2.28 19.87
CA TYR A 11 9.69 2.04 18.91
C TYR A 11 9.99 2.37 17.44
N THR A 12 11.21 2.69 17.04
CA THR A 12 11.53 3.04 15.63
C THR A 12 11.09 1.94 14.66
N GLU A 13 11.36 0.68 14.98
CA GLU A 13 10.99 -0.46 14.12
C GLU A 13 9.46 -0.54 13.93
N GLN A 14 8.71 -0.49 15.02
CA GLN A 14 7.24 -0.56 14.97
C GLN A 14 6.63 0.65 14.25
N LEU A 15 7.22 1.84 14.42
CA LEU A 15 6.79 3.05 13.72
C LEU A 15 7.01 2.92 12.21
N VAL A 16 8.18 2.42 11.79
CA VAL A 16 8.48 2.19 10.37
C VAL A 16 7.51 1.17 9.75
N GLN A 17 7.27 0.05 10.43
CA GLN A 17 6.31 -0.96 9.97
C GLN A 17 4.90 -0.37 9.85
N ALA A 18 4.46 0.42 10.82
CA ALA A 18 3.16 1.08 10.82
C ALA A 18 3.03 2.09 9.67
N ILE A 19 4.09 2.87 9.39
CA ILE A 19 4.14 3.81 8.26
C ILE A 19 4.05 3.05 6.93
N ILE A 20 4.79 1.97 6.77
CA ILE A 20 4.73 1.14 5.54
C ILE A 20 3.32 0.59 5.34
N ALA A 21 2.67 0.07 6.38
CA ALA A 21 1.29 -0.40 6.30
C ALA A 21 0.31 0.72 5.87
N CYS A 22 0.47 1.94 6.42
CA CYS A 22 -0.33 3.09 6.01
C CYS A 22 -0.08 3.48 4.55
N LEU A 23 1.18 3.44 4.07
CA LEU A 23 1.52 3.76 2.68
C LEU A 23 0.92 2.76 1.70
N LEU A 24 0.91 1.47 2.03
CA LEU A 24 0.27 0.44 1.19
C LEU A 24 -1.23 0.72 1.00
N ILE A 25 -1.94 1.05 2.08
CA ILE A 25 -3.37 1.41 1.98
C ILE A 25 -3.55 2.71 1.20
N SER A 26 -2.68 3.70 1.39
CA SER A 26 -2.71 4.97 0.64
C SER A 26 -2.54 4.76 -0.87
N ALA A 27 -1.67 3.84 -1.28
CA ALA A 27 -1.48 3.53 -2.70
C ALA A 27 -2.77 3.00 -3.34
N MET A 28 -3.56 2.18 -2.64
CA MET A 28 -4.87 1.73 -3.10
C MET A 28 -5.87 2.89 -3.25
N ALA A 29 -5.74 3.93 -2.42
CA ALA A 29 -6.62 5.11 -2.46
C ALA A 29 -6.52 5.87 -3.79
N GLY A 30 -5.35 5.91 -4.41
CA GLY A 30 -5.13 6.57 -5.71
C GLY A 30 -5.98 5.98 -6.83
N ALA A 31 -6.09 4.66 -6.90
CA ALA A 31 -6.93 3.98 -7.90
C ALA A 31 -8.42 4.35 -7.76
N PHE A 32 -8.92 4.42 -6.53
CA PHE A 32 -10.31 4.83 -6.26
C PHE A 32 -10.55 6.30 -6.58
N TRP A 33 -9.57 7.17 -6.35
CA TRP A 33 -9.63 8.58 -6.73
C TRP A 33 -9.79 8.76 -8.24
N MET A 34 -9.00 8.07 -9.04
CA MET A 34 -9.12 8.12 -10.49
C MET A 34 -10.46 7.61 -10.98
N SER A 35 -11.00 6.55 -10.36
CA SER A 35 -12.34 6.05 -10.66
C SER A 35 -13.43 7.07 -10.31
N ALA A 36 -13.31 7.79 -9.20
CA ALA A 36 -14.26 8.83 -8.80
C ALA A 36 -14.23 10.02 -9.76
N LEU A 37 -13.05 10.43 -10.24
CA LEU A 37 -12.90 11.47 -11.27
C LEU A 37 -13.62 11.10 -12.57
N ALA A 38 -13.56 9.84 -12.99
CA ALA A 38 -14.21 9.36 -14.20
C ALA A 38 -15.75 9.41 -14.12
N ILE A 39 -16.33 9.39 -12.91
CA ILE A 39 -17.78 9.45 -12.69
C ILE A 39 -18.33 10.89 -12.85
N GLY A 40 -17.50 11.90 -12.64
CA GLY A 40 -17.87 13.31 -12.81
C GLY A 40 -17.62 14.20 -11.59
N THR A 41 -17.46 15.50 -11.84
CA THR A 41 -16.99 16.48 -10.86
C THR A 41 -17.91 16.69 -9.65
N SER A 42 -19.25 16.66 -9.83
CA SER A 42 -20.21 16.82 -8.71
C SER A 42 -20.11 15.66 -7.70
N THR A 43 -19.85 14.48 -8.22
CA THR A 43 -19.70 13.25 -7.45
C THR A 43 -18.38 13.26 -6.65
N VAL A 44 -17.31 13.79 -7.23
CA VAL A 44 -15.99 13.95 -6.60
C VAL A 44 -16.06 14.82 -5.35
N LYS A 45 -16.87 15.90 -5.36
CA LYS A 45 -17.03 16.78 -4.21
C LYS A 45 -17.57 16.04 -2.99
N GLN A 46 -18.65 15.27 -3.15
CA GLN A 46 -19.25 14.47 -2.06
C GLN A 46 -18.28 13.40 -1.56
N TYR A 47 -17.63 12.70 -2.47
CA TYR A 47 -16.62 11.71 -2.17
C TYR A 47 -15.51 12.28 -1.28
N ASN A 48 -14.92 13.42 -1.67
CA ASN A 48 -13.83 14.04 -0.94
C ASN A 48 -14.23 14.53 0.44
N ILE A 49 -15.41 15.13 0.57
CA ILE A 49 -15.88 15.65 1.86
C ILE A 49 -16.00 14.49 2.86
N ILE A 50 -16.59 13.38 2.48
CA ILE A 50 -16.80 12.26 3.40
C ILE A 50 -15.47 11.58 3.73
N VAL A 51 -14.60 11.36 2.74
CA VAL A 51 -13.27 10.80 2.99
C VAL A 51 -12.44 11.70 3.91
N ALA A 52 -12.47 13.02 3.68
CA ALA A 52 -11.78 13.97 4.55
C ALA A 52 -12.32 13.97 5.99
N LEU A 53 -13.64 13.85 6.17
CA LEU A 53 -14.23 13.73 7.49
C LEU A 53 -13.79 12.45 8.22
N ILE A 54 -13.75 11.31 7.52
CA ILE A 54 -13.25 10.06 8.08
C ILE A 54 -11.77 10.21 8.48
N ASP A 55 -10.95 10.79 7.60
CA ASP A 55 -9.53 11.01 7.87
C ASP A 55 -9.30 11.98 9.04
N LEU A 56 -10.17 12.99 9.20
CA LEU A 56 -10.11 13.93 10.33
C LEU A 56 -10.36 13.23 11.68
N CYS A 57 -11.16 12.16 11.69
CA CYS A 57 -11.39 11.36 12.90
C CYS A 57 -10.12 10.70 13.46
N THR A 58 -9.02 10.66 12.67
CA THR A 58 -7.73 10.16 13.16
C THR A 58 -7.23 10.94 14.36
N VAL A 59 -7.39 12.27 14.36
CA VAL A 59 -6.87 13.16 15.42
C VAL A 59 -7.54 12.89 16.78
N PRO A 60 -8.88 12.95 16.90
CA PRO A 60 -9.54 12.63 18.19
C PRO A 60 -9.32 11.18 18.62
N LEU A 61 -9.22 10.24 17.66
CA LEU A 61 -8.93 8.84 17.98
C LEU A 61 -7.52 8.68 18.55
N ALA A 62 -6.51 9.30 17.96
CA ALA A 62 -5.14 9.29 18.46
C ALA A 62 -5.06 9.93 19.85
N TYR A 63 -5.73 11.08 20.03
CA TYR A 63 -5.80 11.74 21.34
C TYR A 63 -6.43 10.84 22.41
N TYR A 64 -7.54 10.19 22.08
CA TYR A 64 -8.20 9.25 22.99
C TYR A 64 -7.29 8.08 23.37
N LEU A 65 -6.56 7.50 22.41
CA LEU A 65 -5.60 6.42 22.69
C LEU A 65 -4.46 6.89 23.62
N PHE A 66 -3.98 8.13 23.46
CA PHE A 66 -2.96 8.69 24.35
C PHE A 66 -3.49 8.94 25.77
N THR A 67 -4.74 9.39 25.92
CA THR A 67 -5.33 9.56 27.25
C THR A 67 -5.51 8.24 28.01
N LEU A 68 -5.63 7.12 27.27
CA LEU A 68 -5.64 5.77 27.84
C LEU A 68 -4.23 5.24 28.20
N GLY A 69 -3.18 6.03 27.99
CA GLY A 69 -1.80 5.65 28.30
C GLY A 69 -1.13 4.72 27.27
N TYR A 70 -1.72 4.57 26.08
CA TYR A 70 -1.10 3.79 25.02
C TYR A 70 0.14 4.49 24.45
N ASN A 71 1.08 3.68 23.98
CA ASN A 71 2.34 4.15 23.42
C ASN A 71 2.11 4.87 22.06
N PRO A 72 3.06 5.72 21.58
CA PRO A 72 2.92 6.49 20.33
C PRO A 72 2.61 5.66 19.08
N VAL A 73 2.99 4.39 19.05
CA VAL A 73 2.69 3.48 17.93
C VAL A 73 1.17 3.32 17.71
N PHE A 74 0.37 3.41 18.78
CA PHE A 74 -1.09 3.29 18.68
C PHE A 74 -1.76 4.45 17.94
N ALA A 75 -1.11 5.61 17.80
CA ALA A 75 -1.60 6.66 16.90
C ALA A 75 -1.66 6.18 15.44
N PHE A 76 -0.68 5.38 15.00
CA PHE A 76 -0.69 4.78 13.68
C PHE A 76 -1.74 3.68 13.55
N VAL A 77 -2.05 2.95 14.60
CA VAL A 77 -3.19 2.01 14.62
C VAL A 77 -4.49 2.78 14.42
N GLY A 78 -4.66 3.93 15.07
CA GLY A 78 -5.79 4.83 14.83
C GLY A 78 -5.85 5.32 13.38
N LYS A 79 -4.73 5.75 12.82
CA LYS A 79 -4.63 6.16 11.41
C LYS A 79 -4.96 5.01 10.45
N PHE A 80 -4.41 3.84 10.69
CA PHE A 80 -4.69 2.64 9.90
C PHE A 80 -6.18 2.30 9.91
N SER A 81 -6.83 2.36 11.08
CA SER A 81 -8.27 2.10 11.22
C SER A 81 -9.11 3.08 10.40
N THR A 82 -8.82 4.38 10.47
CA THR A 82 -9.53 5.39 9.65
C THR A 82 -9.29 5.21 8.16
N MET A 83 -8.09 4.80 7.76
CA MET A 83 -7.78 4.48 6.36
C MET A 83 -8.57 3.27 5.86
N VAL A 84 -8.69 2.21 6.65
CA VAL A 84 -9.50 1.03 6.30
C VAL A 84 -10.98 1.42 6.14
N ILE A 85 -11.52 2.22 7.06
CA ILE A 85 -12.89 2.73 6.98
C ILE A 85 -13.07 3.58 5.71
N SER A 86 -12.12 4.48 5.41
CA SER A 86 -12.10 5.25 4.17
C SER A 86 -12.14 4.36 2.93
N GLN A 87 -11.37 3.26 2.90
CA GLN A 87 -11.36 2.34 1.76
C GLN A 87 -12.71 1.62 1.60
N ILE A 88 -13.32 1.18 2.69
CA ILE A 88 -14.66 0.57 2.66
C ILE A 88 -15.69 1.57 2.10
N TYR A 89 -15.64 2.82 2.56
CA TYR A 89 -16.53 3.87 2.03
C TYR A 89 -16.28 4.11 0.52
N ARG A 90 -15.03 4.16 0.08
CA ARG A 90 -14.65 4.34 -1.33
C ARG A 90 -15.21 3.23 -2.20
N LEU A 91 -15.07 1.98 -1.77
CA LEU A 91 -15.64 0.82 -2.45
C LEU A 91 -17.16 0.90 -2.54
N TYR A 92 -17.83 1.21 -1.43
CA TYR A 92 -19.29 1.38 -1.40
C TYR A 92 -19.74 2.48 -2.36
N PHE A 93 -19.07 3.64 -2.33
CA PHE A 93 -19.42 4.79 -3.16
C PHE A 93 -19.28 4.49 -4.65
N ILE A 94 -18.17 3.88 -5.06
CA ILE A 94 -17.92 3.51 -6.46
C ILE A 94 -18.90 2.44 -6.91
N ASN A 95 -19.15 1.42 -6.09
CA ASN A 95 -20.11 0.36 -6.41
C ASN A 95 -21.54 0.88 -6.63
N LYS A 96 -21.94 1.90 -5.86
CA LYS A 96 -23.25 2.55 -6.02
C LYS A 96 -23.37 3.32 -7.34
N LYS A 97 -22.29 3.83 -7.89
CA LYS A 97 -22.27 4.68 -9.09
C LYS A 97 -21.93 3.92 -10.37
N ILE A 98 -21.00 2.99 -10.29
CA ILE A 98 -20.59 2.12 -11.39
C ILE A 98 -20.94 0.70 -10.95
N LYS A 99 -21.80 0.00 -11.67
CA LYS A 99 -22.08 -1.42 -11.39
C LYS A 99 -20.77 -2.21 -11.46
N PHE A 100 -20.20 -2.43 -10.31
CA PHE A 100 -18.86 -2.99 -10.14
C PHE A 100 -18.92 -4.52 -10.24
N ASN A 101 -18.03 -5.11 -11.03
CA ASN A 101 -17.94 -6.57 -11.10
C ASN A 101 -17.19 -7.11 -9.87
N HIS A 102 -17.95 -7.49 -8.84
CA HIS A 102 -17.36 -8.00 -7.59
C HIS A 102 -16.43 -9.20 -7.79
N LYS A 103 -16.70 -10.06 -8.79
CA LYS A 103 -15.83 -11.23 -9.05
C LYS A 103 -14.45 -10.82 -9.54
N GLU A 104 -14.38 -9.87 -10.46
CA GLU A 104 -13.10 -9.35 -10.96
C GLU A 104 -12.32 -8.64 -9.85
N PHE A 105 -13.02 -7.87 -9.01
CA PHE A 105 -12.38 -7.18 -7.90
C PHE A 105 -11.81 -8.16 -6.86
N VAL A 106 -12.58 -9.17 -6.47
CA VAL A 106 -12.10 -10.21 -5.53
C VAL A 106 -10.91 -10.96 -6.13
N SER A 107 -10.97 -11.32 -7.41
CA SER A 107 -9.84 -11.95 -8.10
C SER A 107 -8.60 -11.06 -8.08
N TYR A 108 -8.75 -9.75 -8.32
CA TYR A 108 -7.65 -8.80 -8.21
C TYR A 108 -7.07 -8.73 -6.78
N LEU A 109 -7.92 -8.66 -5.77
CA LEU A 109 -7.48 -8.65 -4.37
C LEU A 109 -6.73 -9.94 -3.98
N VAL A 110 -7.20 -11.09 -4.46
CA VAL A 110 -6.52 -12.37 -4.25
C VAL A 110 -5.14 -12.36 -4.90
N ASN A 111 -5.03 -11.88 -6.14
CA ASN A 111 -3.74 -11.78 -6.83
C ASN A 111 -2.76 -10.85 -6.08
N VAL A 112 -3.24 -9.68 -5.64
CA VAL A 112 -2.42 -8.76 -4.81
C VAL A 112 -2.02 -9.42 -3.49
N GLY A 113 -2.93 -10.14 -2.85
CA GLY A 113 -2.65 -10.90 -1.63
C GLY A 113 -1.60 -11.99 -1.83
N VAL A 114 -1.65 -12.71 -2.95
CA VAL A 114 -0.64 -13.72 -3.31
C VAL A 114 0.72 -13.07 -3.54
N VAL A 115 0.79 -11.98 -4.29
CA VAL A 115 2.04 -11.22 -4.51
C VAL A 115 2.63 -10.77 -3.18
N PHE A 116 1.80 -10.20 -2.31
CA PHE A 116 2.21 -9.75 -0.99
C PHE A 116 2.69 -10.89 -0.08
N GLY A 117 1.97 -12.01 -0.08
CA GLY A 117 2.35 -13.21 0.66
C GLY A 117 3.68 -13.82 0.19
N LEU A 118 3.92 -13.86 -1.11
CA LEU A 118 5.20 -14.29 -1.68
C LEU A 118 6.35 -13.36 -1.28
N LEU A 119 6.12 -12.05 -1.28
CA LEU A 119 7.12 -11.08 -0.84
C LEU A 119 7.47 -11.23 0.63
N LEU A 120 6.46 -11.38 1.50
CA LEU A 120 6.71 -11.64 2.93
C LEU A 120 7.48 -12.94 3.13
N GLY A 121 7.17 -13.99 2.37
CA GLY A 121 7.90 -15.24 2.39
C GLY A 121 9.37 -15.08 1.99
N ILE A 122 9.65 -14.32 0.96
CA ILE A 122 11.02 -14.05 0.50
C ILE A 122 11.79 -13.24 1.55
N ILE A 123 11.16 -12.20 2.13
CA ILE A 123 11.77 -11.40 3.20
C ILE A 123 12.06 -12.25 4.43
N TYR A 124 11.16 -13.16 4.80
CA TYR A 124 11.34 -14.06 5.94
C TYR A 124 12.48 -15.05 5.72
N ILE A 125 12.68 -15.55 4.48
CA ILE A 125 13.77 -16.47 4.13
C ILE A 125 15.10 -15.72 4.02
N SER A 126 15.07 -14.47 3.60
CA SER A 126 16.25 -13.59 3.65
C SER A 126 16.58 -13.32 5.11
N ASP A 127 17.59 -13.97 5.65
CA ASP A 127 18.01 -13.79 7.05
C ASP A 127 18.31 -12.33 7.35
N THR A 128 17.33 -11.62 7.88
CA THR A 128 17.39 -10.18 8.15
C THR A 128 18.23 -9.84 9.38
N THR A 129 18.69 -10.85 10.11
CA THR A 129 19.49 -10.69 11.33
C THR A 129 20.98 -10.49 11.05
N ARG A 130 21.40 -10.69 9.80
CA ARG A 130 22.80 -10.57 9.39
C ARG A 130 23.20 -9.10 9.25
N SER A 131 24.29 -8.72 9.91
CA SER A 131 24.89 -7.41 9.68
C SER A 131 25.54 -7.38 8.29
N TYR A 132 24.99 -6.61 7.39
CA TYR A 132 25.50 -6.45 6.03
C TYR A 132 26.51 -5.29 5.96
N SER A 133 27.56 -5.45 5.18
CA SER A 133 28.31 -4.31 4.67
C SER A 133 27.42 -3.46 3.75
N LEU A 134 27.76 -2.18 3.56
CA LEU A 134 26.98 -1.28 2.68
C LEU A 134 26.78 -1.87 1.26
N LEU A 135 27.83 -2.47 0.71
CA LEU A 135 27.81 -3.08 -0.62
C LEU A 135 26.88 -4.31 -0.68
N GLU A 136 26.91 -5.15 0.34
CA GLU A 136 26.04 -6.32 0.44
C GLU A 136 24.56 -5.90 0.58
N PHE A 137 24.29 -4.84 1.38
CA PHE A 137 22.95 -4.28 1.52
C PHE A 137 22.40 -3.76 0.19
N ILE A 138 23.19 -2.99 -0.57
CA ILE A 138 22.79 -2.50 -1.90
C ILE A 138 22.56 -3.66 -2.87
N GLY A 139 23.46 -4.64 -2.90
CA GLY A 139 23.33 -5.82 -3.74
C GLY A 139 22.04 -6.61 -3.44
N GLN A 140 21.76 -6.83 -2.16
CA GLN A 140 20.54 -7.51 -1.74
C GLN A 140 19.26 -6.73 -2.07
N SER A 141 19.28 -5.40 -1.89
CA SER A 141 18.14 -4.55 -2.26
C SER A 141 17.84 -4.65 -3.75
N ILE A 142 18.86 -4.62 -4.61
CA ILE A 142 18.68 -4.77 -6.07
C ILE A 142 18.10 -6.15 -6.41
N ILE A 143 18.61 -7.22 -5.78
CA ILE A 143 18.07 -8.58 -6.02
C ILE A 143 16.61 -8.66 -5.60
N LEU A 144 16.26 -8.13 -4.43
CA LEU A 144 14.88 -8.11 -3.93
C LEU A 144 13.95 -7.31 -4.87
N GLU A 145 14.39 -6.17 -5.39
CA GLU A 145 13.62 -5.39 -6.37
C GLU A 145 13.42 -6.16 -7.68
N MET A 146 14.44 -6.84 -8.18
CA MET A 146 14.32 -7.67 -9.39
C MET A 146 13.34 -8.82 -9.19
N VAL A 147 13.41 -9.50 -8.05
CA VAL A 147 12.46 -10.56 -7.70
C VAL A 147 11.04 -10.01 -7.58
N LEU A 148 10.86 -8.83 -6.95
CA LEU A 148 9.58 -8.16 -6.85
C LEU A 148 8.98 -7.87 -8.23
N ILE A 149 9.78 -7.31 -9.14
CA ILE A 149 9.35 -7.04 -10.51
C ILE A 149 8.92 -8.33 -11.21
N CYS A 150 9.68 -9.42 -11.09
CA CYS A 150 9.33 -10.72 -11.65
C CYS A 150 8.00 -11.26 -11.09
N VAL A 151 7.82 -11.19 -9.77
CA VAL A 151 6.59 -11.65 -9.10
C VAL A 151 5.38 -10.83 -9.57
N ILE A 152 5.50 -9.51 -9.66
CA ILE A 152 4.44 -8.63 -10.18
C ILE A 152 4.11 -8.96 -11.64
N LEU A 153 5.11 -9.17 -12.49
CA LEU A 153 4.91 -9.50 -13.91
C LEU A 153 4.22 -10.86 -14.09
N ILE A 154 4.52 -11.84 -13.25
CA ILE A 154 3.97 -13.19 -13.37
C ILE A 154 2.57 -13.28 -12.77
N PHE A 155 2.39 -12.78 -11.56
CA PHE A 155 1.17 -12.97 -10.76
C PHE A 155 0.31 -11.72 -10.61
N GLY A 156 0.92 -10.51 -10.64
CA GLY A 156 0.22 -9.25 -10.38
C GLY A 156 -0.54 -8.71 -11.59
N LEU A 157 -0.05 -8.94 -12.81
CA LEU A 157 -0.63 -8.37 -14.02
C LEU A 157 -1.61 -9.32 -14.70
N ASN A 158 -2.73 -8.75 -15.15
CA ASN A 158 -3.70 -9.43 -16.01
C ASN A 158 -3.13 -9.61 -17.45
N THR A 159 -3.69 -10.54 -18.21
CA THR A 159 -3.25 -10.84 -19.60
C THR A 159 -3.31 -9.60 -20.51
N ALA A 160 -4.32 -8.74 -20.34
CA ALA A 160 -4.45 -7.50 -21.10
C ALA A 160 -3.33 -6.50 -20.75
N GLU A 161 -3.00 -6.37 -19.49
CA GLU A 161 -1.93 -5.49 -18.98
C GLU A 161 -0.55 -5.98 -19.42
N LYS A 162 -0.31 -7.30 -19.39
CA LYS A 162 0.91 -7.92 -19.94
C LYS A 162 1.08 -7.60 -21.42
N ASN A 163 0.03 -7.79 -22.21
CA ASN A 163 0.07 -7.52 -23.65
C ASN A 163 0.31 -6.04 -23.93
N PHE A 164 -0.30 -5.15 -23.17
CA PHE A 164 -0.06 -3.70 -23.27
C PHE A 164 1.40 -3.36 -22.97
N LEU A 165 1.94 -3.87 -21.86
CA LEU A 165 3.33 -3.63 -21.45
C LEU A 165 4.32 -4.13 -22.51
N PHE A 166 4.15 -5.37 -23.01
CA PHE A 166 5.02 -5.94 -24.03
C PHE A 166 4.91 -5.20 -25.36
N SER A 167 3.73 -4.76 -25.76
CA SER A 167 3.53 -3.96 -26.99
C SER A 167 4.24 -2.61 -26.89
N TYR A 168 4.18 -1.97 -25.73
CA TYR A 168 4.84 -0.69 -25.45
C TYR A 168 6.37 -0.81 -25.47
N LEU A 169 6.91 -1.84 -24.83
CA LEU A 169 8.35 -2.12 -24.84
C LEU A 169 8.87 -2.42 -26.26
N LYS A 170 8.14 -3.25 -27.03
CA LYS A 170 8.49 -3.58 -28.42
C LYS A 170 8.50 -2.34 -29.33
N LYS A 171 7.63 -1.36 -29.07
CA LYS A 171 7.58 -0.10 -29.82
C LYS A 171 8.76 0.82 -29.52
N ARG A 172 9.31 0.77 -28.29
CA ARG A 172 10.49 1.57 -27.90
C ARG A 172 11.81 0.98 -28.39
N VAL A 173 11.92 -0.34 -28.40
CA VAL A 173 13.15 -1.03 -28.88
C VAL A 173 13.32 -0.93 -30.40
N LYS A 174 12.23 -0.62 -31.16
CA LYS A 174 12.29 -0.40 -32.60
C LYS A 174 12.59 1.04 -33.04
N LYS A 175 12.78 1.96 -32.10
CA LYS A 175 13.27 3.33 -32.33
C LYS A 175 14.74 3.43 -31.94
#